data_1c05856298a5b4efaa12b4f956717d42
#
_entry.id   1c05856298a5b4efaa12b4f956717d42
#
_cell.length_a   1.000
_cell.length_b   1.000
_cell.length_c   1.000
_cell.angle_alpha   90.00
_cell.angle_beta   90.00
_cell.angle_gamma   90.00
#
_symmetry.space_group_name_H-M   'P 1'
#
loop_
_entity.id
_entity.type
_entity.pdbx_description
1 polymer ?
#
loop_
_entity_poly.entity_id
_entity_poly.type
_entity_poly.pdbx_seq_one_letter_code
_entity_poly.pdbx_strand_id
1 'polypeptide(L)'
;ALLQIEENNHILNQEIAKVYTLYRANQIEPVLLKGQGVAQNYRNPLHRQCGDIDLYIGPKNYEKANKLLRTESTGEHEENHKHTCIHWHGVDIENHRVLSRLSSPSSDKSFQQEIARWHGTTACRNLEIEGYQVTLPPLSFDVAYVLTHSALHFLNEGIGLRQVCDWANILHTQKDNIDLKEIADLLQKWGLSKAAKIFGVVAVNYLGLPMEDLPIPYTQKDIETGEWLLNDIWQGGNFGQHNQNRKQRPKGYWSGKWYTFTRA
;
A
#
# COMPACT_ATOMS: atom_id res chain seq x y z
N ALA A 1 -10.34 -16.23 15.90
CA ALA A 1 -9.75 -15.07 15.19
C ALA A 1 -8.71 -15.51 14.16
N LEU A 2 -7.62 -16.25 14.55
CA LEU A 2 -6.54 -16.61 13.60
C LEU A 2 -7.02 -17.49 12.44
N LEU A 3 -7.75 -18.57 12.72
CA LEU A 3 -8.33 -19.44 11.69
C LEU A 3 -9.24 -18.68 10.71
N GLN A 4 -9.96 -17.69 11.20
CA GLN A 4 -10.78 -16.82 10.34
C GLN A 4 -9.94 -15.96 9.39
N ILE A 5 -8.77 -15.48 9.85
CA ILE A 5 -7.82 -14.71 9.02
C ILE A 5 -7.24 -15.63 7.95
N GLU A 6 -6.85 -16.85 8.31
CA GLU A 6 -6.33 -17.84 7.36
C GLU A 6 -7.38 -18.19 6.29
N GLU A 7 -8.61 -18.50 6.70
CA GLU A 7 -9.71 -18.81 5.78
C GLU A 7 -9.99 -17.64 4.82
N ASN A 8 -10.06 -16.42 5.34
CA ASN A 8 -10.24 -15.23 4.51
C ASN A 8 -9.09 -15.03 3.52
N ASN A 9 -7.84 -15.25 3.93
CA ASN A 9 -6.70 -15.16 3.05
C ASN A 9 -6.70 -16.23 1.95
N HIS A 10 -7.14 -17.47 2.24
CA HIS A 10 -7.33 -18.49 1.21
C HIS A 10 -8.39 -18.06 0.19
N ILE A 11 -9.51 -17.50 0.63
CA ILE A 11 -10.54 -16.96 -0.28
C ILE A 11 -9.94 -15.87 -1.16
N LEU A 12 -9.24 -14.89 -0.57
CA LEU A 12 -8.60 -13.80 -1.33
C LEU A 12 -7.61 -14.34 -2.38
N ASN A 13 -6.79 -15.33 -2.01
CA ASN A 13 -5.82 -15.95 -2.91
C ASN A 13 -6.50 -16.63 -4.11
N GLN A 14 -7.59 -17.35 -3.87
CA GLN A 14 -8.38 -17.99 -4.93
C GLN A 14 -9.02 -16.96 -5.86
N GLU A 15 -9.57 -15.87 -5.31
CA GLU A 15 -10.18 -14.81 -6.13
C GLU A 15 -9.12 -14.02 -6.93
N ILE A 16 -7.92 -13.82 -6.39
CA ILE A 16 -6.78 -13.28 -7.15
C ILE A 16 -6.52 -14.15 -8.39
N ALA A 17 -6.42 -15.46 -8.24
CA ALA A 17 -6.18 -16.39 -9.35
C ALA A 17 -7.27 -16.29 -10.43
N LYS A 18 -8.55 -16.21 -10.02
CA LYS A 18 -9.69 -16.07 -10.95
C LYS A 18 -9.63 -14.75 -11.70
N VAL A 19 -9.39 -13.64 -11.00
CA VAL A 19 -9.32 -12.32 -11.63
C VAL A 19 -8.13 -12.21 -12.59
N TYR A 20 -6.96 -12.74 -12.21
CA TYR A 20 -5.81 -12.79 -13.11
C TYR A 20 -6.10 -13.61 -14.36
N THR A 21 -6.78 -14.77 -14.21
CA THR A 21 -7.21 -15.61 -15.34
C THR A 21 -8.13 -14.82 -16.28
N LEU A 22 -9.16 -14.17 -15.73
CA LEU A 22 -10.11 -13.35 -16.51
C LEU A 22 -9.41 -12.22 -17.24
N TYR A 23 -8.53 -11.49 -16.57
CA TYR A 23 -7.84 -10.35 -17.15
C TYR A 23 -6.84 -10.77 -18.20
N ARG A 24 -6.04 -11.80 -17.98
CA ARG A 24 -5.07 -12.32 -18.96
C ARG A 24 -5.75 -12.87 -20.22
N ALA A 25 -6.88 -13.56 -20.08
CA ALA A 25 -7.70 -13.98 -21.22
C ALA A 25 -8.19 -12.81 -22.08
N ASN A 26 -8.25 -11.62 -21.48
CA ASN A 26 -8.62 -10.37 -22.15
C ASN A 26 -7.44 -9.43 -22.44
N GLN A 27 -6.20 -9.94 -22.43
CA GLN A 27 -4.97 -9.17 -22.71
C GLN A 27 -4.75 -8.00 -21.73
N ILE A 28 -5.16 -8.17 -20.49
CA ILE A 28 -4.88 -7.24 -19.38
C ILE A 28 -3.94 -7.95 -18.43
N GLU A 29 -2.77 -7.35 -18.16
CA GLU A 29 -1.85 -7.83 -17.12
C GLU A 29 -1.99 -6.92 -15.90
N PRO A 30 -2.69 -7.35 -14.85
CA PRO A 30 -2.81 -6.59 -13.63
C PRO A 30 -1.50 -6.69 -12.80
N VAL A 31 -1.23 -5.67 -12.01
CA VAL A 31 -0.13 -5.71 -11.03
C VAL A 31 -0.74 -5.70 -9.64
N LEU A 32 -0.51 -6.77 -8.87
CA LEU A 32 -0.99 -6.89 -7.49
C LEU A 32 -0.21 -5.94 -6.59
N LEU A 33 -0.93 -5.15 -5.83
CA LEU A 33 -0.38 -4.17 -4.90
C LEU A 33 -0.63 -4.62 -3.45
N LYS A 34 0.29 -4.27 -2.56
CA LYS A 34 0.05 -4.43 -1.11
C LYS A 34 -0.47 -5.85 -0.72
N GLY A 35 -1.51 -5.90 0.11
CA GLY A 35 -2.30 -7.10 0.43
C GLY A 35 -1.49 -8.40 0.48
N GLN A 36 -1.85 -9.33 -0.38
CA GLN A 36 -1.24 -10.66 -0.46
C GLN A 36 0.21 -10.63 -0.95
N GLY A 37 0.60 -9.63 -1.76
CA GLY A 37 1.98 -9.44 -2.19
C GLY A 37 2.91 -9.12 -1.00
N VAL A 38 2.48 -8.24 -0.11
CA VAL A 38 3.24 -7.90 1.11
C VAL A 38 3.17 -9.02 2.14
N ALA A 39 2.07 -9.76 2.21
CA ALA A 39 1.89 -10.88 3.12
C ALA A 39 3.01 -11.94 3.00
N GLN A 40 3.60 -12.10 1.80
CA GLN A 40 4.71 -13.04 1.58
C GLN A 40 5.97 -12.71 2.40
N ASN A 41 6.06 -11.53 2.98
CA ASN A 41 7.15 -11.15 3.88
C ASN A 41 6.89 -11.51 5.35
N TYR A 42 5.74 -12.10 5.65
CA TYR A 42 5.43 -12.63 6.97
C TYR A 42 5.87 -14.10 7.08
N ARG A 43 6.22 -14.54 8.28
CA ARG A 43 6.61 -15.94 8.54
C ARG A 43 5.55 -16.95 8.07
N ASN A 44 4.28 -16.61 8.23
CA ASN A 44 3.15 -17.28 7.59
C ASN A 44 2.32 -16.21 6.88
N PRO A 45 2.30 -16.17 5.53
CA PRO A 45 1.54 -15.19 4.76
C PRO A 45 0.05 -15.16 5.10
N LEU A 46 -0.53 -16.28 5.48
CA LEU A 46 -1.95 -16.39 5.83
C LEU A 46 -2.30 -15.69 7.16
N HIS A 47 -1.30 -15.35 7.99
CA HIS A 47 -1.54 -14.66 9.26
C HIS A 47 -1.60 -13.14 9.14
N ARG A 48 -1.21 -12.58 8.01
CA ARG A 48 -1.42 -11.14 7.76
C ARG A 48 -2.89 -10.91 7.43
N GLN A 49 -3.58 -10.10 8.25
CA GLN A 49 -4.97 -9.73 7.97
C GLN A 49 -5.04 -8.87 6.69
N CYS A 50 -5.56 -9.46 5.60
CA CYS A 50 -5.88 -8.77 4.36
C CYS A 50 -7.39 -8.51 4.29
N GLY A 51 -7.82 -7.49 3.54
CA GLY A 51 -9.24 -7.10 3.43
C GLY A 51 -9.72 -7.07 1.99
N ASP A 52 -8.94 -6.53 1.12
CA ASP A 52 -9.24 -6.22 -0.27
C ASP A 52 -8.15 -6.70 -1.21
N ILE A 53 -8.44 -6.72 -2.51
CA ILE A 53 -7.50 -7.05 -3.57
C ILE A 53 -7.24 -5.78 -4.38
N ASP A 54 -6.06 -5.19 -4.19
CA ASP A 54 -5.64 -4.00 -4.92
C ASP A 54 -4.92 -4.37 -6.23
N LEU A 55 -5.43 -3.95 -7.37
CA LEU A 55 -4.84 -4.22 -8.69
C LEU A 55 -4.56 -2.92 -9.43
N TYR A 56 -3.30 -2.70 -9.79
CA TYR A 56 -2.98 -1.61 -10.72
C TYR A 56 -3.19 -2.08 -12.16
N ILE A 57 -4.13 -1.46 -12.82
CA ILE A 57 -4.51 -1.75 -14.20
C ILE A 57 -3.93 -0.71 -15.17
N GLY A 58 -3.67 0.48 -14.65
CA GLY A 58 -3.27 1.63 -15.45
C GLY A 58 -4.42 2.20 -16.30
N PRO A 59 -4.27 3.43 -16.79
CA PRO A 59 -5.36 4.16 -17.43
C PRO A 59 -5.87 3.52 -18.73
N LYS A 60 -4.99 2.82 -19.46
CA LYS A 60 -5.32 2.24 -20.77
C LYS A 60 -6.37 1.13 -20.69
N ASN A 61 -6.27 0.26 -19.70
CA ASN A 61 -7.10 -0.94 -19.59
C ASN A 61 -8.19 -0.81 -18.52
N TYR A 62 -8.22 0.30 -17.79
CA TYR A 62 -9.06 0.50 -16.61
C TYR A 62 -10.54 0.25 -16.87
N GLU A 63 -11.11 0.91 -17.87
CA GLU A 63 -12.53 0.77 -18.21
C GLU A 63 -12.88 -0.65 -18.68
N LYS A 64 -11.97 -1.28 -19.45
CA LYS A 64 -12.14 -2.67 -19.89
C LYS A 64 -12.14 -3.62 -18.71
N ALA A 65 -11.22 -3.46 -17.78
CA ALA A 65 -11.12 -4.29 -16.56
C ALA A 65 -12.37 -4.15 -15.70
N ASN A 66 -12.81 -2.93 -15.43
CA ASN A 66 -14.03 -2.67 -14.66
C ASN A 66 -15.27 -3.30 -15.32
N LYS A 67 -15.41 -3.19 -16.65
CA LYS A 67 -16.51 -3.80 -17.36
C LYS A 67 -16.52 -5.32 -17.23
N LEU A 68 -15.35 -5.97 -17.30
CA LEU A 68 -15.24 -7.44 -17.13
C LEU A 68 -15.71 -7.87 -15.73
N LEU A 69 -15.25 -7.22 -14.67
CA LEU A 69 -15.70 -7.58 -13.32
C LEU A 69 -17.18 -7.30 -13.10
N ARG A 70 -17.71 -6.19 -13.61
CA ARG A 70 -19.13 -5.83 -13.46
C ARG A 70 -20.08 -6.82 -14.13
N THR A 71 -19.66 -7.53 -15.17
CA THR A 71 -20.51 -8.54 -15.83
C THR A 71 -20.75 -9.79 -14.98
N GLU A 72 -19.86 -10.09 -14.04
CA GLU A 72 -19.93 -11.25 -13.16
C GLU A 72 -20.19 -10.87 -11.69
N SER A 73 -20.25 -9.58 -11.40
CA SER A 73 -20.52 -9.02 -10.08
C SER A 73 -22.01 -8.80 -9.83
N THR A 74 -22.45 -9.07 -8.61
CA THR A 74 -23.85 -8.84 -8.18
C THR A 74 -23.97 -7.66 -7.20
N GLY A 75 -22.85 -7.03 -6.83
CA GLY A 75 -22.76 -6.00 -5.79
C GLY A 75 -22.80 -4.56 -6.33
N GLU A 76 -22.94 -3.62 -5.38
CA GLU A 76 -22.77 -2.20 -5.65
C GLU A 76 -21.29 -1.90 -5.96
N HIS A 77 -21.05 -0.82 -6.68
CA HIS A 77 -19.73 -0.39 -7.09
C HIS A 77 -19.49 1.02 -6.58
N GLU A 78 -18.33 1.22 -5.97
CA GLU A 78 -17.88 2.55 -5.58
C GLU A 78 -16.77 3.00 -6.53
N GLU A 79 -16.92 4.19 -7.09
CA GLU A 79 -15.93 4.77 -7.98
C GLU A 79 -15.45 6.12 -7.48
N ASN A 80 -14.15 6.32 -7.52
CA ASN A 80 -13.51 7.60 -7.26
C ASN A 80 -12.48 7.91 -8.36
N HIS A 81 -11.79 9.05 -8.23
CA HIS A 81 -10.81 9.49 -9.23
C HIS A 81 -9.56 8.61 -9.34
N LYS A 82 -9.33 7.67 -8.43
CA LYS A 82 -8.14 6.79 -8.41
C LYS A 82 -8.48 5.36 -8.80
N HIS A 83 -9.55 4.81 -8.24
CA HIS A 83 -9.92 3.40 -8.41
C HIS A 83 -11.44 3.22 -8.43
N THR A 84 -11.86 2.07 -8.91
CA THR A 84 -13.19 1.51 -8.72
C THR A 84 -13.08 0.29 -7.80
N CYS A 85 -13.87 0.28 -6.73
CA CYS A 85 -14.08 -0.89 -5.89
C CYS A 85 -15.29 -1.68 -6.42
N ILE A 86 -15.11 -2.96 -6.67
CA ILE A 86 -16.15 -3.87 -7.18
C ILE A 86 -16.26 -5.05 -6.23
N HIS A 87 -17.46 -5.28 -5.69
CA HIS A 87 -17.74 -6.45 -4.89
C HIS A 87 -17.86 -7.69 -5.79
N TRP A 88 -16.90 -8.61 -5.68
CA TRP A 88 -16.72 -9.77 -6.54
C TRP A 88 -16.67 -11.03 -5.70
N HIS A 89 -17.61 -11.97 -5.86
CA HIS A 89 -17.65 -13.26 -5.17
C HIS A 89 -17.40 -13.21 -3.65
N GLY A 90 -17.88 -12.15 -3.00
CA GLY A 90 -17.71 -11.97 -1.56
C GLY A 90 -16.42 -11.27 -1.11
N VAL A 91 -15.60 -10.78 -2.04
CA VAL A 91 -14.40 -9.98 -1.79
C VAL A 91 -14.48 -8.63 -2.52
N ASP A 92 -13.76 -7.65 -2.01
CA ASP A 92 -13.65 -6.35 -2.65
C ASP A 92 -12.40 -6.28 -3.52
N ILE A 93 -12.58 -5.92 -4.79
CA ILE A 93 -11.49 -5.75 -5.75
C ILE A 93 -11.41 -4.28 -6.13
N GLU A 94 -10.26 -3.67 -5.85
CA GLU A 94 -9.94 -2.31 -6.22
C GLU A 94 -9.09 -2.26 -7.49
N ASN A 95 -9.72 -1.91 -8.61
CA ASN A 95 -8.99 -1.62 -9.85
C ASN A 95 -8.47 -0.19 -9.83
N HIS A 96 -7.16 -0.02 -9.80
CA HIS A 96 -6.51 1.28 -9.77
C HIS A 96 -6.15 1.76 -11.18
N ARG A 97 -6.65 2.92 -11.56
CA ARG A 97 -6.21 3.70 -12.72
C ARG A 97 -4.98 4.55 -12.37
N VAL A 98 -4.91 4.99 -11.12
CA VAL A 98 -3.81 5.77 -10.53
C VAL A 98 -3.53 5.22 -9.14
N LEU A 99 -2.27 4.91 -8.83
CA LEU A 99 -1.91 4.35 -7.52
C LEU A 99 -2.16 5.35 -6.37
N SER A 100 -1.63 6.56 -6.53
CA SER A 100 -1.78 7.65 -5.56
C SER A 100 -1.50 8.99 -6.22
N ARG A 101 -1.84 10.07 -5.53
CA ARG A 101 -1.44 11.44 -5.85
C ARG A 101 -0.70 12.05 -4.69
N LEU A 102 0.44 12.67 -4.96
CA LEU A 102 1.23 13.36 -3.96
C LEU A 102 0.90 14.85 -3.94
N SER A 103 1.05 15.49 -2.77
CA SER A 103 0.63 16.88 -2.58
C SER A 103 1.49 17.89 -3.36
N SER A 104 2.79 17.63 -3.50
CA SER A 104 3.70 18.47 -4.28
C SER A 104 3.62 18.09 -5.77
N PRO A 105 3.41 19.04 -6.69
CA PRO A 105 3.37 18.76 -8.13
C PRO A 105 4.65 18.11 -8.67
N SER A 106 5.83 18.49 -8.17
CA SER A 106 7.11 17.89 -8.56
C SER A 106 7.25 16.46 -8.07
N SER A 107 6.85 16.20 -6.83
CA SER A 107 6.85 14.85 -6.24
C SER A 107 5.84 13.95 -6.95
N ASP A 108 4.62 14.45 -7.21
CA ASP A 108 3.61 13.67 -7.94
C ASP A 108 4.08 13.35 -9.37
N LYS A 109 4.66 14.32 -10.08
CA LYS A 109 5.24 14.08 -11.40
C LYS A 109 6.30 12.99 -11.36
N SER A 110 7.23 13.04 -10.40
CA SER A 110 8.27 12.02 -10.22
C SER A 110 7.66 10.65 -9.93
N PHE A 111 6.65 10.58 -9.06
CA PHE A 111 5.96 9.34 -8.71
C PHE A 111 5.25 8.72 -9.94
N GLN A 112 4.52 9.52 -10.73
CA GLN A 112 3.84 9.03 -11.93
C GLN A 112 4.85 8.59 -13.02
N GLN A 113 5.97 9.29 -13.16
CA GLN A 113 7.03 8.91 -14.09
C GLN A 113 7.66 7.57 -13.71
N GLU A 114 7.85 7.32 -12.42
CA GLU A 114 8.38 6.04 -11.94
C GLU A 114 7.43 4.89 -12.27
N ILE A 115 6.12 5.07 -12.05
CA ILE A 115 5.11 4.07 -12.43
C ILE A 115 5.14 3.80 -13.93
N ALA A 116 5.19 4.86 -14.75
CA ALA A 116 5.24 4.72 -16.21
C ALA A 116 6.51 4.00 -16.69
N ARG A 117 7.62 4.08 -15.94
CA ARG A 117 8.89 3.42 -16.28
C ARG A 117 8.82 1.90 -16.16
N TRP A 118 8.15 1.39 -15.13
CA TRP A 118 8.11 -0.06 -14.88
C TRP A 118 6.82 -0.74 -15.33
N HIS A 119 5.69 -0.04 -15.42
CA HIS A 119 4.40 -0.65 -15.76
C HIS A 119 4.41 -1.26 -17.17
N GLY A 120 4.06 -2.54 -17.24
CA GLY A 120 4.06 -3.29 -18.51
C GLY A 120 5.45 -3.66 -19.04
N THR A 121 6.46 -3.65 -18.20
CA THR A 121 7.84 -4.03 -18.53
C THR A 121 8.31 -5.26 -17.74
N THR A 122 9.46 -5.79 -18.11
CA THR A 122 10.14 -6.91 -17.41
C THR A 122 10.71 -6.52 -16.04
N ALA A 123 10.62 -5.26 -15.65
CA ALA A 123 11.05 -4.81 -14.31
C ALA A 123 10.09 -5.25 -13.20
N CYS A 124 8.84 -5.61 -13.55
CA CYS A 124 7.90 -6.21 -12.61
C CYS A 124 8.39 -7.59 -12.16
N ARG A 125 8.07 -7.95 -10.91
CA ARG A 125 8.40 -9.26 -10.33
C ARG A 125 7.25 -10.23 -10.51
N ASN A 126 7.56 -11.51 -10.58
CA ASN A 126 6.57 -12.58 -10.48
C ASN A 126 6.58 -13.19 -9.09
N LEU A 127 5.41 -13.51 -8.58
CA LEU A 127 5.18 -14.18 -7.32
C LEU A 127 4.21 -15.32 -7.53
N GLU A 128 4.43 -16.45 -6.88
CA GLU A 128 3.47 -17.55 -6.85
C GLU A 128 2.61 -17.48 -5.58
N ILE A 129 1.30 -17.44 -5.76
CA ILE A 129 0.31 -17.48 -4.68
C ILE A 129 -0.58 -18.70 -4.94
N GLU A 130 -0.49 -19.72 -4.07
CA GLU A 130 -1.26 -20.97 -4.18
C GLU A 130 -1.21 -21.59 -5.58
N GLY A 131 0.00 -21.65 -6.17
CA GLY A 131 0.24 -22.24 -7.48
C GLY A 131 -0.09 -21.34 -8.68
N TYR A 132 -0.52 -20.10 -8.43
CA TYR A 132 -0.84 -19.14 -9.50
C TYR A 132 0.17 -17.99 -9.55
N GLN A 133 0.67 -17.71 -10.77
CA GLN A 133 1.63 -16.64 -10.97
C GLN A 133 0.94 -15.28 -11.03
N VAL A 134 1.35 -14.36 -10.17
CA VAL A 134 0.90 -12.97 -10.13
C VAL A 134 2.07 -12.02 -10.38
N THR A 135 1.77 -10.82 -10.85
CA THR A 135 2.76 -9.78 -11.15
C THR A 135 2.76 -8.75 -10.02
N LEU A 136 3.93 -8.41 -9.52
CA LEU A 136 4.16 -7.39 -8.49
C LEU A 136 4.99 -6.23 -9.07
N PRO A 137 4.96 -5.04 -8.45
CA PRO A 137 5.87 -3.95 -8.81
C PRO A 137 7.36 -4.34 -8.63
N PRO A 138 8.31 -3.59 -9.21
CA PRO A 138 9.73 -3.73 -8.85
C PRO A 138 9.94 -3.59 -7.35
N LEU A 139 10.87 -4.34 -6.77
CA LEU A 139 11.00 -4.47 -5.32
C LEU A 139 11.27 -3.13 -4.61
N SER A 140 12.22 -2.34 -5.11
CA SER A 140 12.53 -1.02 -4.52
C SER A 140 11.32 -0.06 -4.58
N PHE A 141 10.56 -0.10 -5.71
CA PHE A 141 9.33 0.67 -5.83
C PHE A 141 8.28 0.20 -4.83
N ASP A 142 8.07 -1.12 -4.69
CA ASP A 142 7.08 -1.71 -3.80
C ASP A 142 7.33 -1.32 -2.34
N VAL A 143 8.58 -1.43 -1.88
CA VAL A 143 9.00 -0.99 -0.53
C VAL A 143 8.71 0.50 -0.32
N ALA A 144 9.08 1.35 -1.26
CA ALA A 144 8.82 2.79 -1.18
C ALA A 144 7.31 3.10 -1.25
N TYR A 145 6.54 2.33 -2.04
CA TYR A 145 5.10 2.50 -2.19
C TYR A 145 4.32 2.06 -0.95
N VAL A 146 4.70 0.98 -0.29
CA VAL A 146 4.08 0.55 0.99
C VAL A 146 4.17 1.66 2.03
N LEU A 147 5.33 2.29 2.18
CA LEU A 147 5.49 3.45 3.06
C LEU A 147 4.66 4.65 2.58
N THR A 148 4.72 4.96 1.28
CA THR A 148 3.97 6.09 0.69
C THR A 148 2.48 5.97 0.97
N HIS A 149 1.92 4.80 0.72
CA HIS A 149 0.52 4.50 0.95
C HIS A 149 0.15 4.64 2.43
N SER A 150 0.96 4.07 3.32
CA SER A 150 0.77 4.15 4.77
C SER A 150 0.84 5.59 5.29
N ALA A 151 1.81 6.38 4.80
CA ALA A 151 1.94 7.79 5.17
C ALA A 151 0.75 8.64 4.70
N LEU A 152 0.26 8.41 3.48
CA LEU A 152 -0.92 9.11 2.96
C LEU A 152 -2.19 8.74 3.73
N HIS A 153 -2.38 7.48 4.09
CA HIS A 153 -3.50 7.06 4.95
C HIS A 153 -3.38 7.67 6.34
N PHE A 154 -2.18 7.67 6.93
CA PHE A 154 -1.96 8.29 8.23
C PHE A 154 -2.40 9.77 8.23
N LEU A 155 -2.06 10.52 7.20
CA LEU A 155 -2.42 11.93 7.08
C LEU A 155 -3.93 12.17 6.89
N ASN A 156 -4.64 11.24 6.27
CA ASN A 156 -6.05 11.41 5.92
C ASN A 156 -7.01 10.74 6.92
N GLU A 157 -6.76 9.48 7.27
CA GLU A 157 -7.71 8.62 7.98
C GLU A 157 -7.13 8.02 9.26
N GLY A 158 -5.81 7.86 9.34
CA GLY A 158 -5.08 7.10 10.33
C GLY A 158 -4.70 5.72 9.83
N ILE A 159 -3.80 5.10 10.56
CA ILE A 159 -3.32 3.75 10.27
C ILE A 159 -3.33 2.90 11.54
N GLY A 160 -3.30 1.58 11.36
CA GLY A 160 -2.99 0.64 12.43
C GLY A 160 -1.49 0.30 12.46
N LEU A 161 -1.07 -0.42 13.49
CA LEU A 161 0.32 -0.87 13.60
C LEU A 161 0.74 -1.82 12.46
N ARG A 162 -0.22 -2.54 11.87
CA ARG A 162 -0.01 -3.43 10.73
C ARG A 162 0.74 -2.76 9.58
N GLN A 163 0.40 -1.51 9.25
CA GLN A 163 1.04 -0.78 8.16
C GLN A 163 2.53 -0.52 8.41
N VAL A 164 2.91 -0.29 9.67
CA VAL A 164 4.33 -0.18 10.06
C VAL A 164 5.00 -1.55 10.02
N CYS A 165 4.33 -2.60 10.51
CA CYS A 165 4.81 -3.98 10.45
C CYS A 165 5.03 -4.44 8.99
N ASP A 166 4.13 -4.10 8.07
CA ASP A 166 4.25 -4.43 6.66
C ASP A 166 5.57 -3.89 6.08
N TRP A 167 5.85 -2.61 6.34
CA TRP A 167 7.06 -1.97 5.86
C TRP A 167 8.33 -2.52 6.53
N ALA A 168 8.31 -2.72 7.84
CA ALA A 168 9.42 -3.30 8.58
C ALA A 168 9.73 -4.74 8.12
N ASN A 169 8.69 -5.55 7.90
CA ASN A 169 8.85 -6.94 7.44
C ASN A 169 9.46 -7.01 6.03
N ILE A 170 8.99 -6.19 5.08
CA ILE A 170 9.55 -6.22 3.73
C ILE A 170 11.01 -5.74 3.73
N LEU A 171 11.38 -4.73 4.51
CA LEU A 171 12.77 -4.31 4.68
C LEU A 171 13.64 -5.43 5.25
N HIS A 172 13.17 -6.10 6.30
CA HIS A 172 13.93 -7.15 6.97
C HIS A 172 14.09 -8.41 6.11
N THR A 173 12.99 -8.89 5.52
CA THR A 173 13.01 -10.15 4.76
C THR A 173 13.67 -10.02 3.39
N GLN A 174 13.64 -8.84 2.81
CA GLN A 174 14.21 -8.57 1.48
C GLN A 174 15.54 -7.84 1.53
N LYS A 175 16.17 -7.68 2.70
CA LYS A 175 17.39 -6.88 2.91
C LYS A 175 18.52 -7.18 1.92
N ASP A 176 18.68 -8.45 1.53
CA ASP A 176 19.72 -8.89 0.61
C ASP A 176 19.35 -8.68 -0.88
N ASN A 177 18.07 -8.33 -1.15
CA ASN A 177 17.53 -8.16 -2.51
C ASN A 177 17.16 -6.71 -2.82
N ILE A 178 17.15 -5.80 -1.84
CA ILE A 178 16.79 -4.40 -2.00
C ILE A 178 18.01 -3.51 -2.11
N ASP A 179 17.90 -2.44 -2.89
CA ASP A 179 18.85 -1.32 -2.88
C ASP A 179 18.29 -0.19 -2.00
N LEU A 180 18.80 -0.12 -0.76
CA LEU A 180 18.38 0.92 0.21
C LEU A 180 18.61 2.33 -0.32
N LYS A 181 19.65 2.54 -1.14
CA LYS A 181 19.93 3.84 -1.76
C LYS A 181 18.86 4.19 -2.79
N GLU A 182 18.49 3.25 -3.65
CA GLU A 182 17.40 3.46 -4.62
C GLU A 182 16.09 3.81 -3.91
N ILE A 183 15.75 3.07 -2.84
CA ILE A 183 14.54 3.36 -2.03
C ILE A 183 14.61 4.74 -1.40
N ALA A 184 15.77 5.13 -0.83
CA ALA A 184 15.97 6.45 -0.26
C ALA A 184 15.80 7.56 -1.29
N ASP A 185 16.35 7.37 -2.50
CA ASP A 185 16.25 8.32 -3.61
C ASP A 185 14.79 8.48 -4.08
N LEU A 186 14.02 7.39 -4.16
CA LEU A 186 12.59 7.43 -4.48
C LEU A 186 11.82 8.22 -3.41
N LEU A 187 11.99 7.87 -2.14
CA LEU A 187 11.31 8.53 -1.03
C LEU A 187 11.66 10.02 -0.92
N GLN A 188 12.91 10.38 -1.20
CA GLN A 188 13.33 11.79 -1.23
C GLN A 188 12.67 12.55 -2.38
N LYS A 189 12.68 12.01 -3.60
CA LYS A 189 12.02 12.60 -4.77
C LYS A 189 10.51 12.76 -4.57
N TRP A 190 9.90 11.87 -3.81
CA TRP A 190 8.46 11.90 -3.49
C TRP A 190 8.13 12.78 -2.27
N GLY A 191 9.15 13.36 -1.60
CA GLY A 191 8.96 14.23 -0.43
C GLY A 191 8.60 13.48 0.85
N LEU A 192 8.97 12.20 0.95
CA LEU A 192 8.59 11.28 2.03
C LEU A 192 9.75 10.97 3.00
N SER A 193 10.88 11.68 2.91
CA SER A 193 12.03 11.45 3.79
C SER A 193 11.69 11.59 5.28
N LYS A 194 10.84 12.55 5.64
CA LYS A 194 10.38 12.75 7.02
C LYS A 194 9.50 11.58 7.48
N ALA A 195 8.57 11.14 6.64
CA ALA A 195 7.73 9.97 6.93
C ALA A 195 8.59 8.71 7.13
N ALA A 196 9.57 8.48 6.26
CA ALA A 196 10.48 7.33 6.39
C ALA A 196 11.24 7.32 7.73
N LYS A 197 11.72 8.47 8.19
CA LYS A 197 12.37 8.60 9.50
C LYS A 197 11.42 8.31 10.65
N ILE A 198 10.21 8.87 10.60
CA ILE A 198 9.20 8.71 11.66
C ILE A 198 8.74 7.25 11.76
N PHE A 199 8.46 6.60 10.64
CA PHE A 199 8.14 5.18 10.58
C PHE A 199 9.34 4.31 11.00
N GLY A 200 10.56 4.75 10.63
CA GLY A 200 11.81 4.11 11.02
C GLY A 200 12.01 4.08 12.54
N VAL A 201 11.67 5.17 13.25
CA VAL A 201 11.69 5.18 14.73
C VAL A 201 10.82 4.05 15.30
N VAL A 202 9.59 3.92 14.81
CA VAL A 202 8.68 2.87 15.29
C VAL A 202 9.21 1.48 14.92
N ALA A 203 9.68 1.30 13.68
CA ALA A 203 10.20 0.02 13.20
C ALA A 203 11.42 -0.46 14.00
N VAL A 204 12.36 0.43 14.30
CA VAL A 204 13.58 0.07 15.04
C VAL A 204 13.32 -0.07 16.52
N ASN A 205 12.74 0.96 17.16
CA ASN A 205 12.66 1.00 18.63
C ASN A 205 11.60 0.05 19.19
N TYR A 206 10.56 -0.30 18.42
CA TYR A 206 9.42 -1.06 18.92
C TYR A 206 9.16 -2.38 18.18
N LEU A 207 9.63 -2.52 16.93
CA LEU A 207 9.45 -3.75 16.14
C LEU A 207 10.75 -4.53 15.95
N GLY A 208 11.91 -3.97 16.38
CA GLY A 208 13.20 -4.67 16.36
C GLY A 208 13.88 -4.72 14.99
N LEU A 209 13.49 -3.85 14.03
CA LEU A 209 14.21 -3.73 12.77
C LEU A 209 15.62 -3.18 13.04
N PRO A 210 16.71 -3.76 12.48
CA PRO A 210 18.03 -3.17 12.56
C PRO A 210 18.07 -1.78 11.91
N MET A 211 18.80 -0.83 12.51
CA MET A 211 18.92 0.54 11.99
C MET A 211 19.54 0.57 10.59
N GLU A 212 20.46 -0.34 10.32
CA GLU A 212 21.12 -0.50 9.03
C GLU A 212 20.20 -0.96 7.90
N ASP A 213 19.05 -1.55 8.22
CA ASP A 213 18.04 -1.98 7.24
C ASP A 213 17.12 -0.80 6.81
N LEU A 214 17.25 0.38 7.44
CA LEU A 214 16.48 1.56 7.06
C LEU A 214 17.06 2.25 5.82
N PRO A 215 16.23 2.58 4.80
CA PRO A 215 16.67 3.36 3.64
C PRO A 215 17.07 4.80 4.02
N ILE A 216 16.43 5.37 5.03
CA ILE A 216 16.73 6.71 5.56
C ILE A 216 16.83 6.63 7.08
N PRO A 217 18.03 6.64 7.65
CA PRO A 217 18.21 6.64 9.09
C PRO A 217 17.59 7.88 9.75
N TYR A 218 16.97 7.68 10.89
CA TYR A 218 16.45 8.77 11.73
C TYR A 218 17.52 9.31 12.69
N THR A 219 17.25 10.45 13.27
CA THR A 219 18.12 11.12 14.25
C THR A 219 17.37 11.28 15.58
N GLN A 220 18.08 11.69 16.63
CA GLN A 220 17.47 11.99 17.94
C GLN A 220 16.27 12.94 17.86
N LYS A 221 16.28 13.88 16.90
CA LYS A 221 15.20 14.86 16.69
C LYS A 221 13.90 14.23 16.15
N ASP A 222 14.01 13.06 15.55
CA ASP A 222 12.86 12.37 14.93
C ASP A 222 12.14 11.46 15.92
N ILE A 223 12.78 11.12 17.06
CA ILE A 223 12.27 10.14 18.04
C ILE A 223 10.94 10.58 18.64
N GLU A 224 10.84 11.80 19.14
CA GLU A 224 9.59 12.32 19.73
C GLU A 224 8.40 12.24 18.75
N THR A 225 8.65 12.54 17.47
CA THR A 225 7.61 12.46 16.43
C THR A 225 7.24 10.99 16.13
N GLY A 226 8.21 10.08 16.16
CA GLY A 226 7.96 8.64 16.00
C GLY A 226 7.15 8.06 17.16
N GLU A 227 7.45 8.44 18.38
CA GLU A 227 6.69 8.06 19.57
C GLU A 227 5.26 8.62 19.52
N TRP A 228 5.10 9.85 19.04
CA TRP A 228 3.78 10.43 18.80
C TRP A 228 2.99 9.64 17.77
N LEU A 229 3.63 9.21 16.65
CA LEU A 229 2.99 8.34 15.66
C LEU A 229 2.49 7.04 16.31
N LEU A 230 3.34 6.38 17.11
CA LEU A 230 2.96 5.14 17.79
C LEU A 230 1.79 5.35 18.74
N ASN A 231 1.79 6.45 19.49
CA ASN A 231 0.69 6.82 20.37
C ASN A 231 -0.62 7.07 19.61
N ASP A 232 -0.58 7.78 18.48
CA ASP A 232 -1.77 8.02 17.63
C ASP A 232 -2.33 6.70 17.08
N ILE A 233 -1.45 5.79 16.64
CA ILE A 233 -1.82 4.43 16.21
C ILE A 233 -2.49 3.65 17.36
N TRP A 234 -1.92 3.70 18.55
CA TRP A 234 -2.43 2.96 19.71
C TRP A 234 -3.80 3.46 20.19
N GLN A 235 -3.97 4.77 20.24
CA GLN A 235 -5.23 5.40 20.65
C GLN A 235 -6.29 5.35 19.56
N GLY A 236 -5.89 5.44 18.29
CA GLY A 236 -6.81 5.47 17.14
C GLY A 236 -7.32 4.10 16.72
N GLY A 237 -6.63 3.02 17.09
CA GLY A 237 -6.92 1.69 16.57
C GLY A 237 -6.76 1.61 15.04
N ASN A 238 -7.34 0.58 14.44
CA ASN A 238 -7.26 0.41 13.00
C ASN A 238 -8.01 1.54 12.28
N PHE A 239 -7.32 2.24 11.35
CA PHE A 239 -7.85 3.41 10.61
C PHE A 239 -8.33 4.59 11.47
N GLY A 240 -7.82 4.74 12.70
CA GLY A 240 -8.18 5.85 13.57
C GLY A 240 -9.63 5.86 14.06
N GLN A 241 -10.35 4.74 13.94
CA GLN A 241 -11.78 4.62 14.23
C GLN A 241 -12.16 4.92 15.68
N HIS A 242 -11.22 4.74 16.63
CA HIS A 242 -11.44 4.92 18.06
C HIS A 242 -10.91 6.26 18.61
N ASN A 243 -10.25 7.07 17.79
CA ASN A 243 -9.71 8.35 18.23
C ASN A 243 -10.79 9.45 18.21
N GLN A 244 -11.50 9.61 19.33
CA GLN A 244 -12.56 10.62 19.51
C GLN A 244 -12.05 12.08 19.38
N ASN A 245 -10.76 12.31 19.55
CA ASN A 245 -10.12 13.63 19.44
C ASN A 245 -9.64 13.96 18.02
N ARG A 246 -9.75 13.04 17.09
CA ARG A 246 -9.29 13.24 15.73
C ARG A 246 -10.25 14.15 14.98
N LYS A 247 -9.81 15.36 14.68
CA LYS A 247 -10.58 16.25 13.80
C LYS A 247 -10.74 15.59 12.44
N GLN A 248 -11.95 15.31 12.01
CA GLN A 248 -12.22 14.82 10.66
C GLN A 248 -11.70 15.83 9.63
N ARG A 249 -11.13 15.31 8.54
CA ARG A 249 -10.68 16.16 7.43
C ARG A 249 -11.89 16.97 6.92
N PRO A 250 -11.78 18.31 6.87
CA PRO A 250 -12.87 19.12 6.34
C PRO A 250 -13.19 18.75 4.89
N LYS A 251 -14.48 18.65 4.55
CA LYS A 251 -14.94 18.25 3.20
C LYS A 251 -14.66 19.31 2.12
N GLY A 252 -14.29 20.53 2.49
CA GLY A 252 -13.97 21.61 1.53
C GLY A 252 -12.54 21.46 0.97
N TYR A 253 -12.37 21.75 -0.34
CA TYR A 253 -11.07 21.66 -1.02
C TYR A 253 -9.95 22.42 -0.31
N TRP A 254 -10.15 23.68 0.02
CA TRP A 254 -9.16 24.53 0.68
C TRP A 254 -8.92 24.15 2.14
N SER A 255 -9.97 23.86 2.87
CA SER A 255 -9.88 23.44 4.27
C SER A 255 -9.25 22.07 4.41
N GLY A 256 -9.51 21.15 3.47
CA GLY A 256 -8.84 19.85 3.39
C GLY A 256 -7.34 19.98 3.09
N LYS A 257 -6.94 20.88 2.18
CA LYS A 257 -5.52 21.17 1.94
C LYS A 257 -4.82 21.80 3.16
N TRP A 258 -5.47 22.74 3.81
CA TRP A 258 -4.94 23.35 5.03
C TRP A 258 -4.77 22.35 6.15
N TYR A 259 -5.75 21.47 6.35
CA TYR A 259 -5.69 20.39 7.32
C TYR A 259 -4.51 19.43 7.07
N THR A 260 -4.27 19.05 5.82
CA THR A 260 -3.13 18.21 5.44
C THR A 260 -1.80 18.95 5.63
N PHE A 261 -1.75 20.24 5.28
CA PHE A 261 -0.55 21.07 5.43
C PHE A 261 -0.14 21.27 6.90
N THR A 262 -1.09 21.39 7.81
CA THR A 262 -0.80 21.59 9.24
C THR A 262 -0.41 20.29 9.96
N ARG A 263 -0.53 19.13 9.31
CA ARG A 263 -0.14 17.81 9.84
C ARG A 263 1.12 17.22 9.17
N ALA A 264 1.54 17.79 8.06
CA ALA A 264 2.79 17.45 7.37
C ALA A 264 3.98 18.23 7.95
#